data_b71e91a785fd3e9e2967df06402906ab
#
_entry.id   b71e91a785fd3e9e2967df06402906ab
#
_cell.length_a   1.000
_cell.length_b   1.000
_cell.length_c   1.000
_cell.angle_alpha   90.00
_cell.angle_beta   90.00
_cell.angle_gamma   90.00
#
_symmetry.space_group_name_H-M   'P 1'
#
loop_
_entity.id
_entity.type
_entity.pdbx_description
1 polymer ?
#
loop_
_entity_poly.entity_id
_entity_poly.type
_entity_poly.pdbx_seq_one_letter_code
_entity_poly.pdbx_strand_id
1 'polypeptide(L)'
;MSAKHRVVLVTGGMGGLGETISTKMVDAGYKVVVTYSPGNTRHAQWVAGMKAKGYDIMAVACDVSDFDSCTRAVAEVQAEAGAVDVLVNNAGITRDTTFKKMNKVDWDAVMRTNLDSLFIMTKQVADGMVERGWGRIINISSVNGSKGAFGQTNYSAAKAGVHGFTKALALEVAKKNVTVNTISPGYIGTKMVMAIPEEVLNTKILPQIPVGRLGKPEEVAGLVIYLASDEAAFVTGANIAINGGQHMQ
;
A
#
# COMPACT_ATOMS: atom_id res chain seq x y z
N MET A 1 9.79 21.43 -4.08
CA MET A 1 9.22 21.66 -2.75
C MET A 1 9.87 20.70 -1.77
N SER A 2 10.21 21.13 -0.57
CA SER A 2 10.72 20.20 0.45
C SER A 2 9.61 19.22 0.88
N ALA A 3 9.97 18.04 1.43
CA ALA A 3 9.01 17.05 1.96
C ALA A 3 7.97 17.68 2.93
N LYS A 4 8.33 18.73 3.64
CA LYS A 4 7.51 19.43 4.66
C LYS A 4 6.15 20.00 4.18
N HIS A 5 5.83 19.96 2.90
CA HIS A 5 4.57 20.51 2.37
C HIS A 5 3.81 19.52 1.47
N ARG A 6 4.36 18.32 1.24
CA ARG A 6 3.73 17.33 0.36
C ARG A 6 2.69 16.49 1.11
N VAL A 7 1.54 16.32 0.49
CA VAL A 7 0.44 15.52 1.01
C VAL A 7 0.58 14.07 0.57
N VAL A 8 0.57 13.16 1.54
CA VAL A 8 0.59 11.71 1.32
C VAL A 8 -0.77 11.12 1.67
N LEU A 9 -1.36 10.39 0.74
CA LEU A 9 -2.57 9.61 0.97
C LEU A 9 -2.20 8.12 1.06
N VAL A 10 -2.45 7.49 2.21
CA VAL A 10 -2.20 6.07 2.45
C VAL A 10 -3.52 5.32 2.56
N THR A 11 -3.83 4.45 1.60
CA THR A 11 -5.05 3.64 1.69
C THR A 11 -4.90 2.53 2.72
N GLY A 12 -5.92 2.34 3.57
CA GLY A 12 -5.87 1.37 4.66
C GLY A 12 -4.80 1.69 5.71
N GLY A 13 -4.53 2.97 5.95
CA GLY A 13 -3.43 3.45 6.78
C GLY A 13 -3.60 3.30 8.29
N MET A 14 -4.73 2.73 8.77
CA MET A 14 -5.02 2.61 10.21
C MET A 14 -4.58 1.28 10.84
N GLY A 15 -3.92 0.40 10.13
CA GLY A 15 -3.53 -0.88 10.69
C GLY A 15 -2.42 -1.59 9.95
N GLY A 16 -1.83 -2.57 10.61
CA GLY A 16 -0.77 -3.39 10.04
C GLY A 16 0.38 -2.55 9.49
N LEU A 17 0.75 -2.83 8.25
CA LEU A 17 1.82 -2.11 7.55
C LEU A 17 1.46 -0.63 7.31
N GLY A 18 0.19 -0.34 7.02
CA GLY A 18 -0.27 1.02 6.73
C GLY A 18 -0.07 2.00 7.89
N GLU A 19 -0.27 1.56 9.15
CA GLU A 19 -0.02 2.40 10.32
C GLU A 19 1.47 2.78 10.43
N THR A 20 2.37 1.82 10.24
CA THR A 20 3.81 2.09 10.28
C THR A 20 4.25 2.99 9.11
N ILE A 21 3.74 2.76 7.91
CA ILE A 21 3.98 3.65 6.77
C ILE A 21 3.54 5.08 7.13
N SER A 22 2.32 5.24 7.64
CA SER A 22 1.75 6.55 7.96
C SER A 22 2.57 7.31 9.01
N THR A 23 2.93 6.67 10.12
CA THR A 23 3.74 7.30 11.18
C THR A 23 5.14 7.65 10.68
N LYS A 24 5.78 6.76 9.92
CA LYS A 24 7.11 7.02 9.35
C LYS A 24 7.11 8.12 8.29
N MET A 25 6.03 8.29 7.53
CA MET A 25 5.88 9.42 6.61
C MET A 25 5.71 10.75 7.36
N VAL A 26 4.99 10.76 8.51
CA VAL A 26 4.95 11.96 9.40
C VAL A 26 6.35 12.26 9.94
N ASP A 27 7.09 11.27 10.44
CA ASP A 27 8.47 11.43 10.92
C ASP A 27 9.39 12.01 9.82
N ALA A 28 9.15 11.67 8.56
CA ALA A 28 9.87 12.20 7.39
C ALA A 28 9.40 13.61 6.96
N GLY A 29 8.40 14.20 7.64
CA GLY A 29 7.95 15.57 7.43
C GLY A 29 6.83 15.73 6.41
N TYR A 30 6.16 14.67 6.00
CA TYR A 30 4.99 14.74 5.12
C TYR A 30 3.71 15.05 5.90
N LYS A 31 2.74 15.72 5.25
CA LYS A 31 1.35 15.81 5.72
C LYS A 31 0.62 14.52 5.34
N VAL A 32 0.23 13.71 6.32
CA VAL A 32 -0.31 12.37 6.07
C VAL A 32 -1.82 12.33 6.25
N VAL A 33 -2.50 11.77 5.26
CA VAL A 33 -3.91 11.40 5.32
C VAL A 33 -4.02 9.89 5.13
N VAL A 34 -4.84 9.24 5.94
CA VAL A 34 -5.11 7.80 5.82
C VAL A 34 -6.57 7.55 5.43
N THR A 35 -6.82 6.47 4.68
CA THR A 35 -8.19 6.03 4.51
C THR A 35 -8.52 4.87 5.46
N TYR A 36 -9.80 4.78 5.83
CA TYR A 36 -10.37 3.65 6.55
C TYR A 36 -11.69 3.21 5.93
N SER A 37 -12.02 1.92 6.05
CA SER A 37 -13.29 1.39 5.58
C SER A 37 -14.47 2.07 6.29
N PRO A 38 -15.54 2.49 5.60
CA PRO A 38 -16.70 3.16 6.20
C PRO A 38 -17.32 2.42 7.40
N GLY A 39 -17.21 1.09 7.44
CA GLY A 39 -17.65 0.28 8.57
C GLY A 39 -16.72 0.25 9.79
N ASN A 40 -15.58 0.95 9.75
CA ASN A 40 -14.63 0.97 10.87
C ASN A 40 -15.09 1.94 11.97
N THR A 41 -15.73 1.40 13.00
CA THR A 41 -16.20 2.19 14.16
C THR A 41 -15.10 2.65 15.11
N ARG A 42 -13.86 2.17 14.95
CA ARG A 42 -12.71 2.51 15.82
C ARG A 42 -11.84 3.62 15.27
N HIS A 43 -12.20 4.23 14.15
CA HIS A 43 -11.39 5.27 13.50
C HIS A 43 -11.12 6.47 14.41
N ALA A 44 -12.14 6.99 15.12
CA ALA A 44 -11.99 8.14 16.03
C ALA A 44 -11.01 7.82 17.18
N GLN A 45 -11.11 6.63 17.78
CA GLN A 45 -10.19 6.18 18.82
C GLN A 45 -8.75 6.06 18.29
N TRP A 46 -8.58 5.56 17.06
CA TRP A 46 -7.28 5.44 16.42
C TRP A 46 -6.64 6.83 16.20
N VAL A 47 -7.40 7.80 15.63
CA VAL A 47 -6.92 9.17 15.42
C VAL A 47 -6.51 9.82 16.74
N ALA A 48 -7.36 9.71 17.79
CA ALA A 48 -7.04 10.22 19.12
C ALA A 48 -5.76 9.58 19.69
N GLY A 49 -5.59 8.27 19.50
CA GLY A 49 -4.39 7.54 19.91
C GLY A 49 -3.13 7.98 19.18
N MET A 50 -3.22 8.27 17.88
CA MET A 50 -2.09 8.80 17.10
C MET A 50 -1.73 10.21 17.58
N LYS A 51 -2.72 11.08 17.78
CA LYS A 51 -2.50 12.44 18.30
C LYS A 51 -1.83 12.42 19.67
N ALA A 52 -2.25 11.52 20.55
CA ALA A 52 -1.62 11.36 21.88
C ALA A 52 -0.15 10.92 21.80
N LYS A 53 0.25 10.26 20.72
CA LYS A 53 1.64 9.87 20.40
C LYS A 53 2.42 10.97 19.65
N GLY A 54 1.80 12.10 19.37
CA GLY A 54 2.43 13.22 18.65
C GLY A 54 2.28 13.16 17.12
N TYR A 55 1.48 12.23 16.60
CA TYR A 55 1.22 12.12 15.15
C TYR A 55 -0.07 12.86 14.78
N ASP A 56 0.05 13.90 13.97
CA ASP A 56 -1.09 14.62 13.39
C ASP A 56 -1.43 13.98 12.04
N ILE A 57 -2.37 13.04 12.06
CA ILE A 57 -2.80 12.27 10.89
C ILE A 57 -4.31 12.47 10.69
N MET A 58 -4.67 13.02 9.53
CA MET A 58 -6.06 13.10 9.08
C MET A 58 -6.55 11.72 8.62
N ALA A 59 -7.83 11.42 8.86
CA ALA A 59 -8.41 10.15 8.45
C ALA A 59 -9.74 10.37 7.72
N VAL A 60 -9.92 9.75 6.56
CA VAL A 60 -11.13 9.85 5.73
C VAL A 60 -11.76 8.48 5.49
N ALA A 61 -13.08 8.43 5.49
CA ALA A 61 -13.81 7.21 5.17
C ALA A 61 -13.73 6.91 3.67
N CYS A 62 -13.32 5.70 3.29
CA CYS A 62 -13.21 5.30 1.90
C CYS A 62 -13.34 3.79 1.72
N ASP A 63 -14.31 3.36 0.95
CA ASP A 63 -14.30 2.03 0.35
C ASP A 63 -13.47 2.10 -0.93
N VAL A 64 -12.26 1.56 -0.90
CA VAL A 64 -11.34 1.61 -2.04
C VAL A 64 -11.82 0.81 -3.25
N SER A 65 -12.81 -0.05 -3.08
CA SER A 65 -13.44 -0.84 -4.17
C SER A 65 -14.62 -0.14 -4.84
N ASP A 66 -15.01 1.04 -4.34
CA ASP A 66 -16.12 1.85 -4.85
C ASP A 66 -15.62 3.18 -5.42
N PHE A 67 -15.90 3.41 -6.70
CA PHE A 67 -15.40 4.58 -7.42
C PHE A 67 -15.90 5.90 -6.82
N ASP A 68 -17.19 5.98 -6.51
CA ASP A 68 -17.80 7.20 -5.96
C ASP A 68 -17.32 7.46 -4.54
N SER A 69 -17.10 6.42 -3.73
CA SER A 69 -16.50 6.54 -2.41
C SER A 69 -15.08 7.12 -2.49
N CYS A 70 -14.27 6.65 -3.42
CA CYS A 70 -12.92 7.19 -3.65
C CYS A 70 -12.95 8.64 -4.14
N THR A 71 -13.89 8.99 -5.03
CA THR A 71 -14.06 10.37 -5.51
C THR A 71 -14.38 11.31 -4.36
N ARG A 72 -15.32 10.95 -3.50
CA ARG A 72 -15.68 11.76 -2.32
C ARG A 72 -14.51 11.88 -1.33
N ALA A 73 -13.85 10.77 -1.04
CA ALA A 73 -12.71 10.75 -0.12
C ALA A 73 -11.57 11.65 -0.60
N VAL A 74 -11.20 11.57 -1.89
CA VAL A 74 -10.13 12.42 -2.45
C VAL A 74 -10.55 13.90 -2.49
N ALA A 75 -11.81 14.22 -2.77
CA ALA A 75 -12.30 15.59 -2.70
C ALA A 75 -12.18 16.16 -1.28
N GLU A 76 -12.53 15.37 -0.24
CA GLU A 76 -12.36 15.76 1.17
C GLU A 76 -10.86 15.97 1.50
N VAL A 77 -9.97 15.06 1.07
CA VAL A 77 -8.52 15.22 1.24
C VAL A 77 -8.02 16.52 0.61
N GLN A 78 -8.45 16.82 -0.61
CA GLN A 78 -8.01 18.02 -1.33
C GLN A 78 -8.48 19.30 -0.65
N ALA A 79 -9.70 19.32 -0.11
CA ALA A 79 -10.25 20.46 0.61
C ALA A 79 -9.51 20.74 1.93
N GLU A 80 -9.20 19.71 2.72
CA GLU A 80 -8.69 19.84 4.09
C GLU A 80 -7.14 19.76 4.17
N ALA A 81 -6.55 18.96 3.31
CA ALA A 81 -5.11 18.70 3.36
C ALA A 81 -4.34 19.33 2.20
N GLY A 82 -4.98 19.53 1.07
CA GLY A 82 -4.36 19.96 -0.19
C GLY A 82 -4.26 18.84 -1.21
N ALA A 83 -3.73 19.17 -2.38
CA ALA A 83 -3.58 18.23 -3.47
C ALA A 83 -2.67 17.06 -3.08
N VAL A 84 -3.08 15.84 -3.42
CA VAL A 84 -2.29 14.63 -3.13
C VAL A 84 -1.05 14.60 -4.02
N ASP A 85 0.12 14.57 -3.39
CA ASP A 85 1.42 14.51 -4.06
C ASP A 85 1.96 13.07 -4.09
N VAL A 86 1.70 12.28 -3.04
CA VAL A 86 2.10 10.88 -2.93
C VAL A 86 0.87 10.03 -2.65
N LEU A 87 0.63 9.01 -3.47
CA LEU A 87 -0.37 7.98 -3.23
C LEU A 87 0.31 6.68 -2.86
N VAL A 88 -0.02 6.11 -1.69
CA VAL A 88 0.38 4.78 -1.29
C VAL A 88 -0.85 3.86 -1.30
N ASN A 89 -0.96 3.04 -2.34
CA ASN A 89 -1.98 2.02 -2.47
C ASN A 89 -1.59 0.80 -1.60
N ASN A 90 -2.00 0.83 -0.34
CA ASN A 90 -1.67 -0.20 0.65
C ASN A 90 -2.88 -1.06 1.06
N ALA A 91 -4.11 -0.56 0.90
CA ALA A 91 -5.31 -1.33 1.23
C ALA A 91 -5.33 -2.70 0.55
N GLY A 92 -5.69 -3.73 1.29
CA GLY A 92 -5.77 -5.08 0.75
C GLY A 92 -6.36 -6.08 1.75
N ILE A 93 -6.90 -7.15 1.21
CA ILE A 93 -7.47 -8.27 1.97
C ILE A 93 -6.96 -9.60 1.44
N THR A 94 -7.10 -10.65 2.25
CA THR A 94 -6.94 -12.05 1.82
C THR A 94 -8.26 -12.80 2.02
N ARG A 95 -8.48 -13.82 1.19
CA ARG A 95 -9.53 -14.83 1.31
C ARG A 95 -8.91 -16.15 0.86
N ASP A 96 -8.08 -16.71 1.75
CA ASP A 96 -7.21 -17.84 1.46
C ASP A 96 -8.03 -19.15 1.51
N THR A 97 -8.00 -19.88 0.41
CA THR A 97 -8.58 -21.21 0.30
C THR A 97 -8.02 -21.94 -0.91
N THR A 98 -8.07 -23.26 -0.93
CA THR A 98 -7.67 -24.03 -2.13
C THR A 98 -8.57 -23.71 -3.31
N PHE A 99 -8.04 -23.80 -4.54
CA PHE A 99 -8.81 -23.50 -5.76
C PHE A 99 -10.10 -24.31 -5.85
N LYS A 100 -10.08 -25.57 -5.42
CA LYS A 100 -11.28 -26.43 -5.38
C LYS A 100 -12.40 -25.85 -4.52
N LYS A 101 -12.08 -25.09 -3.47
CA LYS A 101 -13.04 -24.50 -2.53
C LYS A 101 -13.27 -23.00 -2.78
N MET A 102 -12.48 -22.38 -3.66
CA MET A 102 -12.59 -20.97 -3.98
C MET A 102 -13.96 -20.69 -4.61
N ASN A 103 -14.69 -19.77 -4.02
CA ASN A 103 -15.96 -19.29 -4.57
C ASN A 103 -15.79 -17.92 -5.25
N LYS A 104 -16.79 -17.56 -6.05
CA LYS A 104 -16.77 -16.31 -6.82
C LYS A 104 -16.78 -15.06 -5.92
N VAL A 105 -17.45 -15.12 -4.78
CA VAL A 105 -17.54 -13.98 -3.83
C VAL A 105 -16.17 -13.66 -3.24
N ASP A 106 -15.44 -14.67 -2.80
CA ASP A 106 -14.08 -14.49 -2.25
C ASP A 106 -13.09 -14.06 -3.33
N TRP A 107 -13.22 -14.60 -4.54
CA TRP A 107 -12.43 -14.15 -5.68
C TRP A 107 -12.66 -12.67 -5.96
N ASP A 108 -13.93 -12.26 -6.14
CA ASP A 108 -14.28 -10.87 -6.48
C ASP A 108 -13.89 -9.88 -5.39
N ALA A 109 -14.10 -10.25 -4.13
CA ALA A 109 -13.72 -9.40 -3.01
C ALA A 109 -12.21 -9.08 -3.03
N VAL A 110 -11.37 -10.10 -3.31
CA VAL A 110 -9.92 -9.91 -3.38
C VAL A 110 -9.53 -9.11 -4.62
N MET A 111 -10.09 -9.40 -5.78
CA MET A 111 -9.79 -8.66 -7.02
C MET A 111 -10.18 -7.18 -6.89
N ARG A 112 -11.38 -6.88 -6.42
CA ARG A 112 -11.86 -5.51 -6.24
C ARG A 112 -11.01 -4.72 -5.25
N THR A 113 -10.69 -5.32 -4.11
CA THR A 113 -9.95 -4.59 -3.06
C THR A 113 -8.46 -4.48 -3.37
N ASN A 114 -7.82 -5.50 -3.98
CA ASN A 114 -6.37 -5.54 -4.13
C ASN A 114 -5.87 -5.12 -5.51
N LEU A 115 -6.75 -5.08 -6.53
CA LEU A 115 -6.37 -4.72 -7.90
C LEU A 115 -7.22 -3.57 -8.45
N ASP A 116 -8.56 -3.69 -8.48
CA ASP A 116 -9.40 -2.63 -9.04
C ASP A 116 -9.22 -1.31 -8.27
N SER A 117 -9.02 -1.39 -6.95
CA SER A 117 -8.76 -0.24 -6.09
C SER A 117 -7.57 0.61 -6.54
N LEU A 118 -6.53 -0.02 -7.14
CA LEU A 118 -5.38 0.73 -7.65
C LEU A 118 -5.78 1.67 -8.77
N PHE A 119 -6.56 1.15 -9.73
CA PHE A 119 -7.12 1.98 -10.80
C PHE A 119 -8.00 3.08 -10.22
N ILE A 120 -8.95 2.70 -9.35
CA ILE A 120 -9.96 3.61 -8.80
C ILE A 120 -9.30 4.78 -8.06
N MET A 121 -8.40 4.49 -7.10
CA MET A 121 -7.72 5.53 -6.32
C MET A 121 -6.73 6.35 -7.16
N THR A 122 -5.96 5.68 -8.01
CA THR A 122 -4.97 6.36 -8.85
C THR A 122 -5.64 7.33 -9.82
N LYS A 123 -6.80 6.95 -10.40
CA LYS A 123 -7.56 7.81 -11.30
C LYS A 123 -8.00 9.13 -10.64
N GLN A 124 -8.25 9.14 -9.35
CA GLN A 124 -8.65 10.35 -8.62
C GLN A 124 -7.51 11.37 -8.44
N VAL A 125 -6.24 10.95 -8.54
CA VAL A 125 -5.09 11.81 -8.21
C VAL A 125 -4.10 12.00 -9.34
N ALA A 126 -4.01 11.06 -10.29
CA ALA A 126 -2.98 11.03 -11.32
C ALA A 126 -3.02 12.25 -12.26
N ASP A 127 -4.21 12.65 -12.70
CA ASP A 127 -4.36 13.79 -13.61
C ASP A 127 -3.83 15.09 -12.94
N GLY A 128 -4.16 15.33 -11.68
CA GLY A 128 -3.64 16.46 -10.92
C GLY A 128 -2.12 16.40 -10.68
N MET A 129 -1.55 15.21 -10.47
CA MET A 129 -0.09 15.03 -10.38
C MET A 129 0.58 15.39 -11.72
N VAL A 130 0.03 14.93 -12.84
CA VAL A 130 0.51 15.21 -14.19
C VAL A 130 0.46 16.71 -14.51
N GLU A 131 -0.64 17.39 -14.16
CA GLU A 131 -0.81 18.84 -14.35
C GLU A 131 0.21 19.65 -13.55
N ARG A 132 0.50 19.26 -12.31
CA ARG A 132 1.49 19.91 -11.45
C ARG A 132 2.93 19.56 -11.79
N GLY A 133 3.17 18.57 -12.67
CA GLY A 133 4.51 18.12 -13.07
C GLY A 133 5.29 17.45 -11.93
N TRP A 134 4.61 16.85 -10.97
CA TRP A 134 5.20 16.07 -9.86
C TRP A 134 4.19 15.11 -9.24
N GLY A 135 4.62 13.88 -9.00
CA GLY A 135 3.82 12.89 -8.27
C GLY A 135 4.58 11.60 -7.98
N ARG A 136 4.14 10.87 -6.95
CA ARG A 136 4.68 9.56 -6.58
C ARG A 136 3.53 8.61 -6.30
N ILE A 137 3.46 7.51 -7.03
CA ILE A 137 2.46 6.46 -6.85
C ILE A 137 3.21 5.18 -6.45
N ILE A 138 2.90 4.67 -5.27
CA ILE A 138 3.58 3.53 -4.66
C ILE A 138 2.53 2.45 -4.37
N ASN A 139 2.64 1.33 -5.06
CA ASN A 139 1.70 0.22 -4.97
C ASN A 139 2.28 -0.89 -4.10
N ILE A 140 1.59 -1.27 -3.03
CA ILE A 140 2.01 -2.39 -2.18
C ILE A 140 1.48 -3.70 -2.74
N SER A 141 2.39 -4.49 -3.32
CA SER A 141 2.13 -5.85 -3.80
C SER A 141 2.50 -6.87 -2.72
N SER A 142 3.09 -7.97 -3.12
CA SER A 142 3.54 -9.07 -2.26
C SER A 142 4.53 -9.94 -3.04
N VAL A 143 5.43 -10.61 -2.32
CA VAL A 143 6.24 -11.70 -2.88
C VAL A 143 5.35 -12.77 -3.55
N ASN A 144 4.12 -12.96 -3.07
CA ASN A 144 3.17 -13.93 -3.63
C ASN A 144 2.57 -13.49 -4.98
N GLY A 145 2.71 -12.21 -5.37
CA GLY A 145 2.44 -11.74 -6.72
C GLY A 145 3.51 -12.19 -7.72
N SER A 146 4.74 -12.47 -7.27
CA SER A 146 5.84 -12.93 -8.13
C SER A 146 5.96 -14.46 -8.13
N LYS A 147 5.96 -15.11 -6.95
CA LYS A 147 6.17 -16.57 -6.85
C LYS A 147 4.90 -17.42 -6.77
N GLY A 148 3.75 -16.79 -6.52
CA GLY A 148 2.53 -17.50 -6.16
C GLY A 148 2.56 -18.05 -4.73
N ALA A 149 1.39 -18.47 -4.23
CA ALA A 149 1.27 -19.17 -2.95
C ALA A 149 0.11 -20.16 -2.96
N PHE A 150 0.30 -21.31 -2.33
CA PHE A 150 -0.75 -22.32 -2.18
C PHE A 150 -1.95 -21.73 -1.43
N GLY A 151 -3.14 -21.92 -1.97
CA GLY A 151 -4.38 -21.40 -1.38
C GLY A 151 -4.64 -19.91 -1.62
N GLN A 152 -3.85 -19.23 -2.47
CA GLN A 152 -3.96 -17.80 -2.75
C GLN A 152 -4.06 -17.48 -4.25
N THR A 153 -4.81 -18.26 -5.01
CA THR A 153 -4.96 -18.02 -6.46
C THR A 153 -5.54 -16.64 -6.76
N ASN A 154 -6.54 -16.18 -5.99
CA ASN A 154 -7.10 -14.85 -6.08
C ASN A 154 -6.10 -13.74 -5.67
N TYR A 155 -5.47 -13.89 -4.51
CA TYR A 155 -4.52 -12.90 -3.98
C TYR A 155 -3.27 -12.78 -4.85
N SER A 156 -2.69 -13.91 -5.25
CA SER A 156 -1.52 -13.92 -6.13
C SER A 156 -1.82 -13.33 -7.51
N ALA A 157 -2.99 -13.62 -8.08
CA ALA A 157 -3.44 -13.02 -9.35
C ALA A 157 -3.59 -11.50 -9.22
N ALA A 158 -4.26 -11.01 -8.15
CA ALA A 158 -4.42 -9.58 -7.91
C ALA A 158 -3.06 -8.90 -7.74
N LYS A 159 -2.17 -9.45 -6.90
CA LYS A 159 -0.86 -8.86 -6.62
C LYS A 159 0.11 -8.95 -7.80
N ALA A 160 -0.02 -9.94 -8.68
CA ALA A 160 0.68 -9.97 -9.98
C ALA A 160 0.16 -8.88 -10.94
N GLY A 161 -1.16 -8.65 -10.98
CA GLY A 161 -1.78 -7.58 -11.75
C GLY A 161 -1.26 -6.20 -11.40
N VAL A 162 -0.92 -5.96 -10.11
CA VAL A 162 -0.29 -4.71 -9.65
C VAL A 162 1.00 -4.39 -10.43
N HIS A 163 1.80 -5.40 -10.77
CA HIS A 163 3.06 -5.21 -11.51
C HIS A 163 2.79 -4.73 -12.94
N GLY A 164 1.80 -5.32 -13.61
CA GLY A 164 1.39 -4.92 -14.96
C GLY A 164 0.84 -3.48 -14.98
N PHE A 165 -0.07 -3.17 -14.07
CA PHE A 165 -0.63 -1.83 -13.88
C PHE A 165 0.48 -0.78 -13.66
N THR A 166 1.42 -1.07 -12.75
CA THR A 166 2.54 -0.18 -12.43
C THR A 166 3.39 0.15 -13.66
N LYS A 167 3.78 -0.88 -14.42
CA LYS A 167 4.62 -0.72 -15.62
C LYS A 167 3.93 0.10 -16.71
N ALA A 168 2.65 -0.20 -16.98
CA ALA A 168 1.89 0.49 -18.02
C ALA A 168 1.70 1.97 -17.66
N LEU A 169 1.23 2.27 -16.46
CA LEU A 169 1.01 3.66 -16.03
C LEU A 169 2.32 4.45 -15.96
N ALA A 170 3.43 3.83 -15.53
CA ALA A 170 4.73 4.49 -15.50
C ALA A 170 5.14 5.02 -16.88
N LEU A 171 4.89 4.27 -17.96
CA LEU A 171 5.18 4.70 -19.33
C LEU A 171 4.38 5.95 -19.74
N GLU A 172 3.13 6.05 -19.26
CA GLU A 172 2.24 7.15 -19.62
C GLU A 172 2.61 8.47 -18.93
N VAL A 173 3.06 8.41 -17.65
CA VAL A 173 3.21 9.59 -16.80
C VAL A 173 4.66 10.02 -16.55
N ALA A 174 5.66 9.20 -16.91
CA ALA A 174 7.07 9.47 -16.61
C ALA A 174 7.57 10.83 -17.13
N LYS A 175 7.17 11.26 -18.34
CA LYS A 175 7.54 12.55 -18.93
C LYS A 175 7.02 13.76 -18.14
N LYS A 176 6.09 13.53 -17.21
CA LYS A 176 5.48 14.54 -16.34
C LYS A 176 6.06 14.52 -14.93
N ASN A 177 7.23 13.89 -14.75
CA ASN A 177 7.88 13.77 -13.43
C ASN A 177 6.98 13.06 -12.37
N VAL A 178 6.10 12.16 -12.84
CA VAL A 178 5.31 11.28 -11.99
C VAL A 178 5.92 9.90 -12.07
N THR A 179 6.28 9.31 -10.93
CA THR A 179 6.81 7.94 -10.87
C THR A 179 5.77 6.98 -10.32
N VAL A 180 5.76 5.77 -10.85
CA VAL A 180 4.86 4.70 -10.41
C VAL A 180 5.68 3.45 -10.14
N ASN A 181 5.69 2.99 -8.89
CA ASN A 181 6.50 1.84 -8.48
C ASN A 181 5.70 0.88 -7.60
N THR A 182 6.13 -0.36 -7.60
CA THR A 182 5.61 -1.42 -6.74
C THR A 182 6.65 -1.81 -5.70
N ILE A 183 6.20 -2.01 -4.47
CA ILE A 183 6.96 -2.70 -3.42
C ILE A 183 6.33 -4.08 -3.23
N SER A 184 7.16 -5.13 -3.23
CA SER A 184 6.74 -6.52 -3.01
C SER A 184 7.35 -7.06 -1.71
N PRO A 185 6.67 -6.86 -0.55
CA PRO A 185 7.12 -7.40 0.71
C PRO A 185 7.04 -8.93 0.75
N GLY A 186 7.96 -9.55 1.50
CA GLY A 186 7.85 -10.92 1.99
C GLY A 186 7.00 -11.00 3.26
N TYR A 187 7.31 -11.94 4.14
CA TYR A 187 6.69 -12.03 5.46
C TYR A 187 7.20 -10.91 6.37
N ILE A 188 6.29 -10.00 6.71
CA ILE A 188 6.55 -8.83 7.57
C ILE A 188 5.88 -9.05 8.92
N GLY A 189 6.56 -8.75 10.02
CA GLY A 189 6.10 -8.92 11.41
C GLY A 189 4.96 -7.96 11.79
N THR A 190 3.87 -8.00 11.05
CA THR A 190 2.61 -7.32 11.38
C THR A 190 1.81 -8.13 12.38
N LYS A 191 0.83 -7.51 13.05
CA LYS A 191 -0.07 -8.20 13.99
C LYS A 191 -0.70 -9.46 13.37
N MET A 192 -1.02 -9.43 12.06
CA MET A 192 -1.59 -10.57 11.34
C MET A 192 -0.59 -11.75 11.26
N VAL A 193 0.66 -11.48 10.91
CA VAL A 193 1.70 -12.53 10.80
C VAL A 193 2.11 -13.03 12.19
N MET A 194 2.16 -12.15 13.19
CA MET A 194 2.47 -12.53 14.57
C MET A 194 1.36 -13.33 15.25
N ALA A 195 0.15 -13.39 14.68
CA ALA A 195 -0.94 -14.26 15.14
C ALA A 195 -0.84 -15.71 14.61
N ILE A 196 0.10 -15.99 13.70
CA ILE A 196 0.38 -17.35 13.23
C ILE A 196 1.00 -18.14 14.39
N PRO A 197 0.60 -19.41 14.60
CA PRO A 197 1.21 -20.25 15.63
C PRO A 197 2.73 -20.31 15.50
N GLU A 198 3.43 -20.16 16.61
CA GLU A 198 4.90 -20.08 16.66
C GLU A 198 5.57 -21.29 16.00
N GLU A 199 5.01 -22.48 16.20
CA GLU A 199 5.49 -23.72 15.55
C GLU A 199 5.46 -23.59 14.01
N VAL A 200 4.35 -23.05 13.44
CA VAL A 200 4.22 -22.85 11.99
C VAL A 200 5.19 -21.79 11.50
N LEU A 201 5.33 -20.70 12.29
CA LEU A 201 6.28 -19.65 11.99
C LEU A 201 7.70 -20.18 11.89
N ASN A 202 8.14 -20.94 12.91
CA ASN A 202 9.50 -21.45 13.02
C ASN A 202 9.81 -22.61 12.05
N THR A 203 8.83 -23.47 11.76
CA THR A 203 9.06 -24.68 10.96
C THR A 203 8.73 -24.50 9.47
N LYS A 204 7.82 -23.58 9.11
CA LYS A 204 7.34 -23.45 7.73
C LYS A 204 7.62 -22.09 7.09
N ILE A 205 7.72 -21.02 7.88
CA ILE A 205 7.86 -19.67 7.34
C ILE A 205 9.33 -19.21 7.39
N LEU A 206 9.92 -19.16 8.57
CA LEU A 206 11.29 -18.67 8.74
C LEU A 206 12.32 -19.43 7.90
N PRO A 207 12.24 -20.76 7.72
CA PRO A 207 13.18 -21.47 6.86
C PRO A 207 13.13 -21.07 5.37
N GLN A 208 12.04 -20.42 4.93
CA GLN A 208 11.93 -19.91 3.56
C GLN A 208 12.57 -18.53 3.37
N ILE A 209 13.01 -17.88 4.44
CA ILE A 209 13.57 -16.52 4.41
C ILE A 209 15.09 -16.61 4.63
N PRO A 210 15.92 -16.42 3.60
CA PRO A 210 17.40 -16.55 3.72
C PRO A 210 18.01 -15.62 4.80
N VAL A 211 17.42 -14.43 5.03
CA VAL A 211 17.85 -13.52 6.11
C VAL A 211 17.56 -14.09 7.51
N GLY A 212 16.77 -15.16 7.64
CA GLY A 212 16.51 -15.88 8.89
C GLY A 212 15.54 -15.21 9.86
N ARG A 213 14.85 -14.16 9.45
CA ARG A 213 13.85 -13.46 10.26
C ARG A 213 12.72 -12.88 9.42
N LEU A 214 11.63 -12.52 10.08
CA LEU A 214 10.62 -11.66 9.46
C LEU A 214 11.19 -10.28 9.15
N GLY A 215 10.71 -9.66 8.07
CA GLY A 215 10.91 -8.25 7.83
C GLY A 215 10.19 -7.40 8.88
N LYS A 216 10.74 -6.24 9.20
CA LYS A 216 10.09 -5.25 10.07
C LYS A 216 9.21 -4.32 9.23
N PRO A 217 8.03 -3.91 9.70
CA PRO A 217 7.20 -2.91 9.01
C PRO A 217 7.98 -1.63 8.67
N GLU A 218 8.90 -1.22 9.55
CA GLU A 218 9.76 -0.04 9.37
C GLU A 218 10.71 -0.18 8.18
N GLU A 219 11.16 -1.39 7.85
CA GLU A 219 12.01 -1.64 6.67
C GLU A 219 11.23 -1.36 5.38
N VAL A 220 9.94 -1.76 5.32
CA VAL A 220 9.07 -1.44 4.18
C VAL A 220 8.76 0.05 4.13
N ALA A 221 8.46 0.67 5.28
CA ALA A 221 8.19 2.11 5.36
C ALA A 221 9.40 2.95 4.91
N GLY A 222 10.63 2.52 5.22
CA GLY A 222 11.86 3.16 4.73
C GLY A 222 11.93 3.18 3.20
N LEU A 223 11.55 2.07 2.55
CA LEU A 223 11.50 2.01 1.09
C LEU A 223 10.38 2.89 0.51
N VAL A 224 9.21 2.96 1.18
CA VAL A 224 8.14 3.90 0.80
C VAL A 224 8.63 5.35 0.85
N ILE A 225 9.33 5.75 1.92
CA ILE A 225 9.89 7.10 2.07
C ILE A 225 10.89 7.40 0.94
N TYR A 226 11.79 6.46 0.64
CA TYR A 226 12.74 6.62 -0.48
C TYR A 226 11.99 6.84 -1.80
N LEU A 227 11.01 6.00 -2.14
CA LEU A 227 10.25 6.12 -3.39
C LEU A 227 9.37 7.37 -3.44
N ALA A 228 8.98 7.93 -2.29
CA ALA A 228 8.23 9.18 -2.18
C ALA A 228 9.11 10.42 -2.33
N SER A 229 10.42 10.29 -2.27
CA SER A 229 11.37 11.40 -2.27
C SER A 229 11.79 11.86 -3.68
N ASP A 230 12.57 12.94 -3.75
CA ASP A 230 13.16 13.41 -5.00
C ASP A 230 14.36 12.57 -5.43
N GLU A 231 15.04 11.88 -4.50
CA GLU A 231 16.14 10.96 -4.75
C GLU A 231 15.72 9.75 -5.61
N ALA A 232 14.44 9.39 -5.56
CA ALA A 232 13.89 8.31 -6.39
C ALA A 232 13.31 8.77 -7.74
N ALA A 233 13.59 10.00 -8.17
CA ALA A 233 13.00 10.58 -9.40
C ALA A 233 13.30 9.76 -10.68
N PHE A 234 14.38 8.97 -10.69
CA PHE A 234 14.75 8.11 -11.82
C PHE A 234 14.29 6.65 -11.67
N VAL A 235 13.57 6.34 -10.57
CA VAL A 235 12.99 5.02 -10.32
C VAL A 235 11.51 5.04 -10.68
N THR A 236 11.14 4.41 -11.80
CA THR A 236 9.74 4.27 -12.23
C THR A 236 9.52 2.97 -12.97
N GLY A 237 8.33 2.40 -12.87
CA GLY A 237 7.95 1.10 -13.45
C GLY A 237 8.59 -0.10 -12.74
N ALA A 238 9.28 0.11 -11.63
CA ALA A 238 9.99 -0.94 -10.91
C ALA A 238 9.04 -1.76 -10.01
N ASN A 239 9.37 -3.05 -9.87
CA ASN A 239 8.86 -3.90 -8.80
C ASN A 239 10.03 -4.21 -7.85
N ILE A 240 10.04 -3.59 -6.68
CA ILE A 240 11.14 -3.69 -5.73
C ILE A 240 10.80 -4.72 -4.67
N ALA A 241 11.53 -5.83 -4.68
CA ALA A 241 11.39 -6.89 -3.70
C ALA A 241 12.01 -6.47 -2.35
N ILE A 242 11.26 -6.62 -1.27
CA ILE A 242 11.75 -6.46 0.11
C ILE A 242 11.27 -7.68 0.92
N ASN A 243 11.94 -8.81 0.72
CA ASN A 243 11.46 -10.12 1.15
C ASN A 243 12.53 -10.99 1.83
N GLY A 244 13.68 -10.43 2.19
CA GLY A 244 14.75 -11.15 2.87
C GLY A 244 15.36 -12.30 2.05
N GLY A 245 15.26 -12.22 0.72
CA GLY A 245 15.73 -13.27 -0.20
C GLY A 245 14.73 -14.42 -0.43
N GLN A 246 13.51 -14.31 0.10
CA GLN A 246 12.48 -15.35 -0.05
C GLN A 246 12.11 -15.62 -1.53
N HIS A 247 12.29 -14.64 -2.37
CA HIS A 247 12.18 -14.73 -3.83
C HIS A 247 13.15 -13.74 -4.47
N MET A 248 14.01 -14.23 -5.34
CA MET A 248 14.97 -13.45 -6.11
C MET A 248 14.54 -13.47 -7.58
N GLN A 249 14.58 -12.34 -8.26
CA GLN A 249 14.28 -12.17 -9.69
C GLN A 249 15.56 -12.09 -10.48
#